data_98fabfffbf8cb767640d52e5067b9da1
#
_entry.id   98fabfffbf8cb767640d52e5067b9da1
#
_cell.length_a   1.000
_cell.length_b   1.000
_cell.length_c   1.000
_cell.angle_alpha   90.00
_cell.angle_beta   90.00
_cell.angle_gamma   90.00
#
_symmetry.space_group_name_H-M   'P 1'
#
loop_
_entity.id
_entity.type
_entity.pdbx_description
1 polymer ?
#
loop_
_entity_poly.entity_id
_entity_poly.type
_entity_poly.pdbx_seq_one_letter_code
_entity_poly.pdbx_strand_id
1 'polypeptide(L)'
;MVFAKFVFIFFSDNFKQFAFQQEELFNIQLEMAIKNQLPIVVHCRKANEKLFEYKKQLKKVPAVLFHSFMGTPIEAKSLIKNDINCFFSFGKQIFNNNKKVIQCVKELPIENLLLETDAPYQFLKNETQTFRNEIINVYNGAFALRAENQNSKEDFDEFCEKILQNAKNCFR
;
A
#
# COMPACT_ATOMS: atom_id res chain seq x y z
N MET A 1 -10.03 -17.00 -4.16
CA MET A 1 -10.20 -15.60 -3.74
C MET A 1 -9.85 -14.72 -4.92
N VAL A 2 -10.79 -13.96 -5.46
CA VAL A 2 -10.58 -13.10 -6.63
C VAL A 2 -10.33 -11.69 -6.10
N PHE A 3 -9.13 -11.15 -6.35
CA PHE A 3 -8.81 -9.77 -6.01
C PHE A 3 -9.09 -8.88 -7.20
N ALA A 4 -9.83 -7.81 -7.01
CA ALA A 4 -9.91 -6.75 -7.98
C ALA A 4 -8.68 -5.85 -7.84
N LYS A 5 -7.77 -5.83 -8.83
CA LYS A 5 -6.61 -4.95 -8.86
C LYS A 5 -6.95 -3.73 -9.71
N PHE A 6 -6.81 -2.54 -9.12
CA PHE A 6 -7.06 -1.28 -9.80
C PHE A 6 -5.77 -0.51 -10.03
N VAL A 7 -5.64 0.12 -11.18
CA VAL A 7 -4.47 0.92 -11.53
C VAL A 7 -4.91 2.35 -11.81
N PHE A 8 -4.49 3.27 -10.93
CA PHE A 8 -4.65 4.70 -11.14
C PHE A 8 -3.28 5.28 -11.44
N ILE A 9 -2.99 5.64 -12.71
CA ILE A 9 -1.67 6.11 -13.13
C ILE A 9 -1.78 7.51 -13.74
N PHE A 10 -1.25 8.52 -13.01
CA PHE A 10 -1.11 9.89 -13.49
C PHE A 10 0.34 10.34 -13.42
N PHE A 11 1.25 9.80 -14.23
CA PHE A 11 2.64 10.18 -14.08
C PHE A 11 3.33 10.68 -15.37
N SER A 12 2.63 10.77 -16.48
CA SER A 12 3.10 11.45 -17.68
C SER A 12 1.94 12.07 -18.44
N ASP A 13 2.22 13.04 -19.31
CA ASP A 13 1.19 13.67 -20.13
C ASP A 13 0.52 12.67 -21.08
N ASN A 14 1.24 11.65 -21.51
CA ASN A 14 0.67 10.58 -22.34
C ASN A 14 -0.39 9.75 -21.61
N PHE A 15 -0.32 9.65 -20.28
CA PHE A 15 -1.33 8.95 -19.48
C PHE A 15 -2.46 9.85 -19.03
N LYS A 16 -2.25 11.16 -18.92
CA LYS A 16 -3.32 12.11 -18.56
C LYS A 16 -4.45 12.14 -19.58
N GLN A 17 -4.16 11.91 -20.84
CA GLN A 17 -5.20 11.82 -21.90
C GLN A 17 -6.18 10.67 -21.68
N PHE A 18 -5.79 9.65 -20.91
CA PHE A 18 -6.64 8.50 -20.56
C PHE A 18 -7.23 8.60 -19.13
N ALA A 19 -7.16 9.78 -18.50
CA ALA A 19 -7.62 9.96 -17.12
C ALA A 19 -9.10 9.60 -16.96
N PHE A 20 -9.94 9.99 -17.93
CA PHE A 20 -11.36 9.68 -17.93
C PHE A 20 -11.61 8.16 -18.00
N GLN A 21 -10.95 7.46 -18.91
CA GLN A 21 -11.11 6.02 -19.07
C GLN A 21 -10.58 5.25 -17.84
N GLN A 22 -9.49 5.73 -17.23
CA GLN A 22 -8.98 5.16 -15.99
C GLN A 22 -9.99 5.33 -14.85
N GLU A 23 -10.59 6.50 -14.74
CA GLU A 23 -11.60 6.78 -13.70
C GLU A 23 -12.88 5.98 -13.93
N GLU A 24 -13.35 5.85 -15.16
CA GLU A 24 -14.48 5.01 -15.53
C GLU A 24 -14.23 3.54 -15.15
N LEU A 25 -13.07 3.01 -15.54
CA LEU A 25 -12.68 1.65 -15.20
C LEU A 25 -12.57 1.44 -13.69
N PHE A 26 -11.99 2.40 -12.97
CA PHE A 26 -11.91 2.37 -11.53
C PHE A 26 -13.29 2.30 -10.88
N ASN A 27 -14.25 3.13 -11.34
CA ASN A 27 -15.62 3.11 -10.86
C ASN A 27 -16.29 1.76 -11.07
N ILE A 28 -16.22 1.19 -12.28
CA ILE A 28 -16.80 -0.11 -12.59
C ILE A 28 -16.25 -1.19 -11.66
N GLN A 29 -14.94 -1.24 -11.49
CA GLN A 29 -14.29 -2.24 -10.65
C GLN A 29 -14.63 -2.04 -9.17
N LEU A 30 -14.69 -0.79 -8.69
CA LEU A 30 -15.05 -0.48 -7.32
C LEU A 30 -16.51 -0.87 -7.01
N GLU A 31 -17.44 -0.61 -7.93
CA GLU A 31 -18.83 -1.09 -7.82
C GLU A 31 -18.92 -2.61 -7.77
N MET A 32 -18.14 -3.31 -8.60
CA MET A 32 -18.05 -4.77 -8.55
C MET A 32 -17.52 -5.27 -7.21
N ALA A 33 -16.49 -4.63 -6.65
CA ALA A 33 -15.94 -4.98 -5.35
C ALA A 33 -16.95 -4.77 -4.23
N ILE A 34 -17.66 -3.64 -4.24
CA ILE A 34 -18.72 -3.34 -3.27
C ILE A 34 -19.85 -4.36 -3.36
N LYS A 35 -20.34 -4.63 -4.56
CA LYS A 35 -21.46 -5.58 -4.79
C LYS A 35 -21.12 -6.99 -4.33
N ASN A 36 -19.88 -7.43 -4.53
CA ASN A 36 -19.44 -8.78 -4.21
C ASN A 36 -18.72 -8.89 -2.87
N GLN A 37 -18.66 -7.80 -2.10
CA GLN A 37 -17.94 -7.73 -0.81
C GLN A 37 -16.50 -8.25 -0.92
N LEU A 38 -15.78 -7.76 -1.92
CA LEU A 38 -14.39 -8.13 -2.18
C LEU A 38 -13.43 -7.03 -1.72
N PRO A 39 -12.27 -7.39 -1.13
CA PRO A 39 -11.20 -6.43 -0.90
C PRO A 39 -10.65 -5.94 -2.24
N ILE A 40 -10.11 -4.72 -2.24
CA ILE A 40 -9.50 -4.13 -3.43
C ILE A 40 -8.01 -3.86 -3.22
N VAL A 41 -7.25 -4.00 -4.30
CA VAL A 41 -5.83 -3.59 -4.36
C VAL A 41 -5.73 -2.38 -5.27
N VAL A 42 -5.34 -1.25 -4.72
CA VAL A 42 -5.23 0.02 -5.43
C VAL A 42 -3.76 0.33 -5.69
N HIS A 43 -3.39 0.44 -6.96
CA HIS A 43 -2.11 0.99 -7.36
C HIS A 43 -2.31 2.46 -7.75
N CYS A 44 -1.84 3.39 -6.92
CA CYS A 44 -1.98 4.83 -7.15
C CYS A 44 -0.62 5.49 -7.24
N ARG A 45 -0.33 6.13 -8.36
CA ARG A 45 0.94 6.83 -8.58
C ARG A 45 0.70 8.26 -9.04
N LYS A 46 1.16 9.23 -8.23
CA LYS A 46 1.00 10.68 -8.48
C LYS A 46 -0.47 11.15 -8.63
N ALA A 47 -1.41 10.44 -8.00
CA ALA A 47 -2.85 10.76 -8.05
C ALA A 47 -3.54 10.52 -6.70
N ASN A 48 -2.80 10.68 -5.59
CA ASN A 48 -3.34 10.39 -4.25
C ASN A 48 -4.55 11.28 -3.91
N GLU A 49 -4.62 12.50 -4.44
CA GLU A 49 -5.76 13.40 -4.27
C GLU A 49 -7.07 12.78 -4.76
N LYS A 50 -7.02 11.98 -5.82
CA LYS A 50 -8.19 11.27 -6.35
C LYS A 50 -8.76 10.25 -5.35
N LEU A 51 -7.92 9.60 -4.55
CA LEU A 51 -8.38 8.64 -3.53
C LEU A 51 -9.33 9.29 -2.52
N PHE A 52 -9.12 10.57 -2.23
CA PHE A 52 -9.96 11.30 -1.28
C PHE A 52 -11.35 11.62 -1.85
N GLU A 53 -11.52 11.68 -3.15
CA GLU A 53 -12.83 11.83 -3.80
C GLU A 53 -13.67 10.56 -3.61
N TYR A 54 -13.04 9.38 -3.53
CA TYR A 54 -13.67 8.07 -3.41
C TYR A 54 -13.88 7.56 -1.97
N LYS A 55 -13.61 8.37 -0.94
CA LYS A 55 -13.68 7.94 0.47
C LYS A 55 -15.00 7.25 0.85
N LYS A 56 -16.13 7.76 0.34
CA LYS A 56 -17.46 7.19 0.63
C LYS A 56 -17.64 5.78 0.05
N GLN A 57 -17.08 5.55 -1.12
CA GLN A 57 -17.15 4.25 -1.80
C GLN A 57 -16.14 3.27 -1.19
N LEU A 58 -14.91 3.73 -0.90
CA LEU A 58 -13.86 2.92 -0.29
C LEU A 58 -14.24 2.37 1.08
N LYS A 59 -15.10 3.06 1.84
CA LYS A 59 -15.67 2.54 3.10
C LYS A 59 -16.59 1.34 2.93
N LYS A 60 -17.12 1.11 1.74
CA LYS A 60 -18.11 0.06 1.48
C LYS A 60 -17.49 -1.28 1.11
N VAL A 61 -16.18 -1.31 0.81
CA VAL A 61 -15.46 -2.56 0.55
C VAL A 61 -14.89 -3.12 1.85
N PRO A 62 -14.72 -4.45 1.97
CA PRO A 62 -14.21 -5.09 3.19
C PRO A 62 -12.82 -4.60 3.59
N ALA A 63 -11.94 -4.38 2.62
CA ALA A 63 -10.59 -3.84 2.84
C ALA A 63 -10.03 -3.18 1.58
N VAL A 64 -9.15 -2.22 1.77
CA VAL A 64 -8.42 -1.52 0.70
C VAL A 64 -6.92 -1.69 0.94
N LEU A 65 -6.22 -2.34 0.03
CA LEU A 65 -4.76 -2.35 0.01
C LEU A 65 -4.25 -1.26 -0.94
N PHE A 66 -3.62 -0.24 -0.40
CA PHE A 66 -2.82 0.71 -1.19
C PHE A 66 -1.45 0.10 -1.45
N HIS A 67 -1.33 -0.56 -2.60
CA HIS A 67 -0.13 -1.28 -3.01
C HIS A 67 0.98 -0.31 -3.40
N SER A 68 2.21 -0.62 -2.97
CA SER A 68 3.39 0.22 -3.25
C SER A 68 3.16 1.70 -2.91
N PHE A 69 2.65 1.96 -1.71
CA PHE A 69 2.21 3.30 -1.34
C PHE A 69 3.36 4.32 -1.35
N MET A 70 3.18 5.39 -2.12
CA MET A 70 4.18 6.45 -2.32
C MET A 70 3.74 7.82 -1.77
N GLY A 71 2.63 7.85 -1.05
CA GLY A 71 2.13 9.06 -0.38
C GLY A 71 2.87 9.41 0.90
N THR A 72 2.38 10.41 1.59
CA THR A 72 2.88 10.89 2.88
C THR A 72 2.18 10.20 4.06
N PRO A 73 2.78 10.20 5.27
CA PRO A 73 2.10 9.74 6.47
C PRO A 73 0.79 10.50 6.75
N ILE A 74 0.72 11.78 6.39
CA ILE A 74 -0.48 12.61 6.56
C ILE A 74 -1.63 12.10 5.69
N GLU A 75 -1.35 11.79 4.43
CA GLU A 75 -2.33 11.22 3.50
C GLU A 75 -2.83 9.85 4.00
N ALA A 76 -1.91 8.95 4.37
CA ALA A 76 -2.27 7.64 4.90
C ALA A 76 -3.11 7.74 6.19
N LYS A 77 -2.67 8.54 7.17
CA LYS A 77 -3.40 8.77 8.42
C LYS A 77 -4.77 9.41 8.17
N SER A 78 -4.90 10.26 7.13
CA SER A 78 -6.20 10.83 6.74
C SER A 78 -7.15 9.76 6.20
N LEU A 79 -6.67 8.79 5.42
CA LEU A 79 -7.49 7.67 4.94
C LEU A 79 -7.97 6.79 6.11
N ILE A 80 -7.07 6.48 7.06
CA ILE A 80 -7.41 5.73 8.29
C ILE A 80 -8.48 6.48 9.10
N LYS A 81 -8.28 7.77 9.34
CA LYS A 81 -9.25 8.62 10.10
C LYS A 81 -10.63 8.74 9.44
N ASN A 82 -10.72 8.45 8.16
CA ASN A 82 -12.01 8.41 7.46
C ASN A 82 -12.69 7.04 7.58
N ASP A 83 -12.32 6.19 8.53
CA ASP A 83 -12.89 4.85 8.78
C ASP A 83 -12.85 3.93 7.56
N ILE A 84 -11.85 4.07 6.71
CA ILE A 84 -11.58 3.14 5.63
C ILE A 84 -10.74 2.00 6.22
N ASN A 85 -11.21 0.76 6.13
CA ASN A 85 -10.40 -0.40 6.48
C ASN A 85 -9.28 -0.55 5.45
N CYS A 86 -8.16 0.11 5.69
CA CYS A 86 -7.09 0.22 4.70
C CYS A 86 -5.74 -0.27 5.23
N PHE A 87 -4.97 -0.81 4.30
CA PHE A 87 -3.61 -1.29 4.50
C PHE A 87 -2.69 -0.63 3.47
N PHE A 88 -1.43 -0.43 3.84
CA PHE A 88 -0.43 0.20 2.99
C PHE A 88 0.75 -0.75 2.88
N SER A 89 1.08 -1.19 1.65
CA SER A 89 2.24 -2.05 1.45
C SER A 89 3.48 -1.26 1.03
N PHE A 90 4.59 -1.71 1.56
CA PHE A 90 5.91 -1.15 1.32
C PHE A 90 6.89 -2.26 0.93
N GLY A 91 7.71 -1.98 -0.08
CA GLY A 91 8.72 -2.88 -0.59
C GLY A 91 10.12 -2.28 -0.56
N LYS A 92 10.94 -2.63 -1.55
CA LYS A 92 12.35 -2.17 -1.65
C LYS A 92 12.51 -0.65 -1.73
N GLN A 93 11.44 0.13 -1.95
CA GLN A 93 11.48 1.61 -1.88
C GLN A 93 12.00 2.13 -0.54
N ILE A 94 11.90 1.36 0.56
CA ILE A 94 12.46 1.72 1.87
C ILE A 94 13.98 1.88 1.83
N PHE A 95 14.66 1.21 0.88
CA PHE A 95 16.12 1.26 0.69
C PHE A 95 16.57 2.37 -0.29
N ASN A 96 15.64 3.03 -0.97
CA ASN A 96 15.92 4.07 -1.97
C ASN A 96 15.99 5.50 -1.39
N ASN A 97 16.21 5.66 -0.09
CA ASN A 97 16.21 6.96 0.61
C ASN A 97 14.93 7.78 0.36
N ASN A 98 13.81 7.12 0.05
CA ASN A 98 12.54 7.78 -0.13
C ASN A 98 11.96 8.19 1.24
N LYS A 99 12.18 9.46 1.60
CA LYS A 99 11.79 10.00 2.91
C LYS A 99 10.31 9.78 3.25
N LYS A 100 9.41 9.90 2.26
CA LYS A 100 7.95 9.70 2.47
C LYS A 100 7.66 8.25 2.86
N VAL A 101 8.21 7.30 2.11
CA VAL A 101 8.04 5.86 2.36
C VAL A 101 8.63 5.48 3.73
N ILE A 102 9.86 5.93 4.00
CA ILE A 102 10.53 5.68 5.29
C ILE A 102 9.69 6.23 6.46
N GLN A 103 9.19 7.46 6.33
CA GLN A 103 8.32 8.05 7.37
C GLN A 103 7.00 7.28 7.52
N CYS A 104 6.39 6.81 6.43
CA CYS A 104 5.19 5.97 6.52
C CYS A 104 5.47 4.69 7.30
N VAL A 105 6.56 3.98 7.00
CA VAL A 105 6.93 2.75 7.73
C VAL A 105 7.17 3.04 9.22
N LYS A 106 7.82 4.16 9.55
CA LYS A 106 8.08 4.57 10.94
C LYS A 106 6.85 4.98 11.73
N GLU A 107 5.89 5.67 11.08
CA GLU A 107 4.85 6.43 11.77
C GLU A 107 3.44 5.85 11.66
N LEU A 108 3.16 5.00 10.67
CA LEU A 108 1.83 4.41 10.55
C LEU A 108 1.59 3.36 11.64
N PRO A 109 0.34 3.20 12.09
CA PRO A 109 -0.03 2.11 12.98
C PRO A 109 0.36 0.77 12.34
N ILE A 110 0.93 -0.13 13.14
CA ILE A 110 1.40 -1.42 12.63
C ILE A 110 0.24 -2.23 12.02
N GLU A 111 -0.95 -2.03 12.53
CA GLU A 111 -2.19 -2.68 12.07
C GLU A 111 -2.57 -2.35 10.63
N ASN A 112 -1.99 -1.27 10.08
CA ASN A 112 -2.24 -0.83 8.72
C ASN A 112 -1.07 -1.13 7.75
N LEU A 113 0.00 -1.79 8.24
CA LEU A 113 1.19 -2.07 7.43
C LEU A 113 1.14 -3.45 6.79
N LEU A 114 1.58 -3.50 5.54
CA LEU A 114 1.93 -4.71 4.83
C LEU A 114 3.31 -4.56 4.18
N LEU A 115 3.98 -5.68 3.95
CA LEU A 115 5.28 -5.70 3.30
C LEU A 115 5.21 -6.57 2.03
N GLU A 116 5.94 -6.15 1.00
CA GLU A 116 5.92 -6.78 -0.31
C GLU A 116 7.30 -6.74 -0.99
N THR A 117 7.48 -7.50 -2.04
CA THR A 117 8.63 -7.35 -2.94
C THR A 117 8.26 -6.66 -4.25
N ASP A 118 7.01 -6.80 -4.66
CA ASP A 118 6.51 -6.43 -6.00
C ASP A 118 7.34 -7.05 -7.13
N ALA A 119 7.91 -8.25 -6.86
CA ALA A 119 8.77 -8.94 -7.80
C ALA A 119 8.04 -9.23 -9.13
N PRO A 120 8.68 -9.02 -10.27
CA PRO A 120 10.09 -8.69 -10.48
C PRO A 120 10.41 -7.20 -10.45
N TYR A 121 9.44 -6.34 -10.12
CA TYR A 121 9.55 -4.88 -10.10
C TYR A 121 10.21 -4.36 -8.81
N GLN A 122 10.32 -3.04 -8.66
CA GLN A 122 10.90 -2.36 -7.49
C GLN A 122 12.36 -2.72 -7.19
N PHE A 123 13.17 -2.86 -8.22
CA PHE A 123 14.60 -3.11 -8.07
C PHE A 123 15.38 -1.83 -7.67
N LEU A 124 16.52 -2.00 -7.00
CA LEU A 124 17.43 -0.93 -6.62
C LEU A 124 18.32 -0.52 -7.80
N LYS A 125 19.04 0.61 -7.67
CA LYS A 125 19.80 1.24 -8.76
C LYS A 125 20.76 0.29 -9.52
N ASN A 126 21.32 -0.69 -8.84
CA ASN A 126 22.31 -1.62 -9.41
C ASN A 126 21.72 -3.01 -9.67
N GLU A 127 20.42 -3.16 -9.64
CA GLU A 127 19.71 -4.41 -9.87
C GLU A 127 18.93 -4.34 -11.18
N THR A 128 18.68 -5.48 -11.80
CA THR A 128 17.86 -5.59 -13.01
C THR A 128 16.46 -6.08 -12.72
N GLN A 129 16.27 -6.75 -11.58
CA GLN A 129 14.98 -7.26 -11.11
C GLN A 129 15.01 -7.52 -9.60
N THR A 130 13.84 -7.70 -9.03
CA THR A 130 13.65 -8.11 -7.63
C THR A 130 13.20 -9.57 -7.59
N PHE A 131 13.70 -10.33 -6.62
CA PHE A 131 13.31 -11.71 -6.39
C PHE A 131 12.38 -11.85 -5.18
N ARG A 132 11.52 -12.88 -5.16
CA ARG A 132 10.54 -13.12 -4.09
C ARG A 132 11.19 -13.35 -2.71
N ASN A 133 12.34 -14.04 -2.67
CA ASN A 133 13.06 -14.32 -1.43
C ASN A 133 13.63 -13.06 -0.76
N GLU A 134 13.72 -11.94 -1.48
CA GLU A 134 14.16 -10.66 -0.94
C GLU A 134 13.13 -10.04 0.03
N ILE A 135 11.96 -10.64 0.19
CA ILE A 135 10.99 -10.23 1.20
C ILE A 135 11.61 -10.21 2.61
N ILE A 136 12.54 -11.11 2.91
CA ILE A 136 13.27 -11.17 4.17
C ILE A 136 14.01 -9.85 4.43
N ASN A 137 14.67 -9.30 3.39
CA ASN A 137 15.38 -8.03 3.50
C ASN A 137 14.41 -6.88 3.79
N VAL A 138 13.24 -6.90 3.15
CA VAL A 138 12.20 -5.87 3.36
C VAL A 138 11.69 -5.92 4.81
N TYR A 139 11.44 -7.12 5.35
CA TYR A 139 11.03 -7.30 6.76
C TYR A 139 12.09 -6.75 7.72
N ASN A 140 13.35 -7.15 7.55
CA ASN A 140 14.46 -6.66 8.38
C ASN A 140 14.61 -5.14 8.29
N GLY A 141 14.54 -4.56 7.08
CA GLY A 141 14.62 -3.13 6.88
C GLY A 141 13.46 -2.35 7.52
N ALA A 142 12.24 -2.84 7.35
CA ALA A 142 11.06 -2.21 7.95
C ALA A 142 11.09 -2.28 9.49
N PHE A 143 11.49 -3.42 10.05
CA PHE A 143 11.66 -3.58 11.49
C PHE A 143 12.72 -2.61 12.03
N ALA A 144 13.90 -2.55 11.42
CA ALA A 144 14.96 -1.63 11.82
C ALA A 144 14.50 -0.16 11.80
N LEU A 145 13.78 0.26 10.74
CA LEU A 145 13.22 1.61 10.63
C LEU A 145 12.24 1.93 11.77
N ARG A 146 11.44 0.97 12.21
CA ARG A 146 10.48 1.16 13.31
C ARG A 146 11.18 1.20 14.66
N ALA A 147 12.17 0.35 14.88
CA ALA A 147 12.95 0.33 16.12
C ALA A 147 13.67 1.67 16.39
N GLU A 148 14.13 2.36 15.35
CA GLU A 148 14.71 3.69 15.49
C GLU A 148 13.74 4.75 16.04
N ASN A 149 12.43 4.57 15.82
CA ASN A 149 11.40 5.55 16.18
C ASN A 149 10.67 5.21 17.48
N GLN A 150 10.79 3.98 17.94
CA GLN A 150 10.10 3.49 19.13
C GLN A 150 11.14 3.08 20.18
N ASN A 151 11.01 3.62 21.41
CA ASN A 151 11.67 3.08 22.60
C ASN A 151 11.07 1.71 23.00
N SER A 152 10.38 1.02 22.09
CA SER A 152 9.69 -0.23 22.36
C SER A 152 10.62 -1.42 22.12
N LYS A 153 10.61 -2.35 23.05
CA LYS A 153 11.24 -3.67 22.93
C LYS A 153 10.35 -4.63 22.10
N GLU A 154 9.79 -4.16 20.96
CA GLU A 154 9.05 -5.04 20.07
C GLU A 154 10.02 -6.11 19.54
N ASP A 155 9.67 -7.38 19.69
CA ASP A 155 10.45 -8.47 19.13
C ASP A 155 10.21 -8.62 17.64
N PHE A 156 11.22 -9.06 16.89
CA PHE A 156 11.12 -9.26 15.45
C PHE A 156 10.03 -10.29 15.07
N ASP A 157 9.90 -11.35 15.85
CA ASP A 157 8.88 -12.37 15.62
C ASP A 157 7.47 -11.81 15.84
N GLU A 158 7.27 -11.01 16.89
CA GLU A 158 5.99 -10.30 17.12
C GLU A 158 5.66 -9.36 15.99
N PHE A 159 6.63 -8.62 15.48
CA PHE A 159 6.46 -7.76 14.30
C PHE A 159 6.02 -8.57 13.08
N CYS A 160 6.68 -9.69 12.79
CA CYS A 160 6.35 -10.57 11.69
C CYS A 160 4.92 -11.15 11.81
N GLU A 161 4.52 -11.56 13.00
CA GLU A 161 3.18 -12.07 13.27
C GLU A 161 2.10 -11.01 13.03
N LYS A 162 2.34 -9.76 13.45
CA LYS A 162 1.42 -8.65 13.19
C LYS A 162 1.25 -8.38 11.69
N ILE A 163 2.33 -8.32 10.93
CA ILE A 163 2.27 -8.14 9.47
C ILE A 163 1.52 -9.30 8.81
N LEU A 164 1.76 -10.54 9.24
CA LEU A 164 1.03 -11.70 8.74
C LEU A 164 -0.47 -11.63 9.08
N GLN A 165 -0.82 -11.20 10.30
CA GLN A 165 -2.22 -11.01 10.69
C GLN A 165 -2.90 -9.92 9.86
N ASN A 166 -2.21 -8.83 9.56
CA ASN A 166 -2.71 -7.78 8.68
C ASN A 166 -3.01 -8.32 7.27
N ALA A 167 -2.12 -9.15 6.71
CA ALA A 167 -2.37 -9.80 5.43
C ALA A 167 -3.63 -10.69 5.47
N LYS A 168 -3.81 -11.46 6.53
CA LYS A 168 -5.04 -12.25 6.72
C LYS A 168 -6.28 -11.37 6.84
N ASN A 169 -6.20 -10.25 7.53
CA ASN A 169 -7.32 -9.30 7.71
C ASN A 169 -7.67 -8.56 6.40
N CYS A 170 -6.65 -8.22 5.61
CA CYS A 170 -6.82 -7.55 4.34
C CYS A 170 -7.49 -8.44 3.28
N PHE A 171 -7.21 -9.75 3.31
CA PHE A 171 -7.57 -10.67 2.24
C PHE A 171 -8.61 -11.75 2.65
N ARG A 172 -9.31 -11.52 3.71
CA ARG A 172 -10.44 -12.36 4.16
C ARG A 172 -11.72 -12.15 3.37
#